data_236013dbd5ae66a16412db9d7906ab88
#
_entry.id   236013dbd5ae66a16412db9d7906ab88
#
_cell.length_a   1.000
_cell.length_b   1.000
_cell.length_c   1.000
_cell.angle_alpha   90.00
_cell.angle_beta   90.00
_cell.angle_gamma   90.00
#
_symmetry.space_group_name_H-M   'P 1'
#
loop_
_entity.id
_entity.type
_entity.pdbx_description
1 polymer ?
#
loop_
_entity_poly.entity_id
_entity_poly.type
_entity_poly.pdbx_seq_one_letter_code
_entity_poly.pdbx_strand_id
1 'polypeptide(L)'
;DDFMSINIQRFEEKDAEEIVKLIHRAMFETNISDYSKEDLVKDAENITVSSIIERASWTHFYVFRDEEIIIATGAIGPYWDSPTESSFFTIFVLPEYQGKGVGKLIINTLEDDEFYKRASRIEIPASITAVPFYQKFGYNFKDGVSIADEEGIVRMEKKLCDLN
;
A
#
# COMPACT_ATOMS: atom_id res chain seq x y z
N ASP A 1 -4.07 20.95 -6.91
CA ASP A 1 -4.04 21.30 -5.58
C ASP A 1 -5.33 21.19 -4.94
N ASP A 2 -6.20 20.54 -5.33
CA ASP A 2 -7.34 20.44 -4.74
C ASP A 2 -7.66 19.13 -4.31
N PHE A 3 -6.75 18.56 -3.60
CA PHE A 3 -6.99 17.39 -3.03
C PHE A 3 -7.67 17.49 -1.81
N MET A 4 -8.06 18.59 -1.45
CA MET A 4 -8.70 18.82 -0.21
C MET A 4 -10.00 18.13 -0.12
N SER A 5 -10.58 17.66 -1.18
CA SER A 5 -11.85 16.98 -1.09
C SER A 5 -11.71 15.48 -1.03
N ILE A 6 -10.52 14.98 -0.75
CA ILE A 6 -10.37 13.54 -0.61
C ILE A 6 -11.03 13.07 0.68
N ASN A 7 -11.91 12.11 0.56
CA ASN A 7 -12.61 11.53 1.70
C ASN A 7 -11.97 10.19 2.03
N ILE A 8 -11.65 9.97 3.31
CA ILE A 8 -10.96 8.76 3.75
C ILE A 8 -11.95 7.93 4.55
N GLN A 9 -12.17 6.70 4.13
CA GLN A 9 -13.11 5.80 4.80
C GLN A 9 -12.52 4.42 4.92
N ARG A 10 -13.09 3.62 5.79
CA ARG A 10 -12.71 2.21 5.87
C ARG A 10 -13.42 1.45 4.76
N PHE A 11 -12.78 0.40 4.30
CA PHE A 11 -13.29 -0.46 3.24
C PHE A 11 -14.67 -1.01 3.57
N GLU A 12 -15.54 -1.06 2.57
CA GLU A 12 -16.79 -1.79 2.62
C GLU A 12 -16.83 -2.76 1.46
N GLU A 13 -17.54 -3.86 1.63
CA GLU A 13 -17.54 -4.91 0.63
C GLU A 13 -17.99 -4.42 -0.73
N LYS A 14 -18.88 -3.46 -0.78
CA LYS A 14 -19.37 -2.92 -2.04
C LYS A 14 -18.28 -2.20 -2.83
N ASP A 15 -17.15 -1.86 -2.18
CA ASP A 15 -16.06 -1.16 -2.84
C ASP A 15 -15.13 -2.10 -3.61
N ALA A 16 -15.25 -3.40 -3.40
CA ALA A 16 -14.22 -4.35 -3.84
C ALA A 16 -14.02 -4.35 -5.34
N GLU A 17 -15.09 -4.31 -6.13
CA GLU A 17 -14.94 -4.35 -7.59
C GLU A 17 -14.22 -3.13 -8.12
N GLU A 18 -14.56 -1.96 -7.61
CA GLU A 18 -13.91 -0.72 -8.05
C GLU A 18 -12.44 -0.74 -7.65
N ILE A 19 -12.13 -1.28 -6.47
CA ILE A 19 -10.75 -1.37 -5.99
C ILE A 19 -9.94 -2.30 -6.87
N VAL A 20 -10.49 -3.45 -7.28
CA VAL A 20 -9.78 -4.36 -8.16
C VAL A 20 -9.40 -3.65 -9.45
N LYS A 21 -10.34 -2.89 -10.04
CA LYS A 21 -10.06 -2.15 -11.28
C LYS A 21 -8.97 -1.11 -11.06
N LEU A 22 -9.01 -0.41 -9.92
CA LEU A 22 -7.99 0.58 -9.60
C LEU A 22 -6.62 -0.06 -9.54
N ILE A 23 -6.51 -1.18 -8.83
CA ILE A 23 -5.22 -1.84 -8.64
C ILE A 23 -4.69 -2.35 -9.97
N HIS A 24 -5.55 -2.96 -10.79
CA HIS A 24 -5.12 -3.44 -12.10
C HIS A 24 -4.60 -2.28 -12.96
N ARG A 25 -5.29 -1.15 -12.95
CA ARG A 25 -4.84 0.01 -13.70
C ARG A 25 -3.50 0.52 -13.18
N ALA A 26 -3.36 0.63 -11.87
CA ALA A 26 -2.12 1.11 -11.29
C ALA A 26 -0.96 0.18 -11.65
N MET A 27 -1.19 -1.12 -11.58
CA MET A 27 -0.14 -2.08 -11.90
C MET A 27 0.30 -1.97 -13.35
N PHE A 28 -0.65 -1.95 -14.28
CA PHE A 28 -0.30 -1.97 -15.70
C PHE A 28 0.17 -0.62 -16.21
N GLU A 29 -0.29 0.47 -15.63
CA GLU A 29 0.06 1.80 -16.15
C GLU A 29 1.25 2.40 -15.43
N THR A 30 1.59 1.92 -14.23
CA THR A 30 2.68 2.51 -13.46
C THR A 30 3.89 1.61 -13.41
N ASN A 31 3.70 0.32 -13.20
CA ASN A 31 4.80 -0.60 -12.95
C ASN A 31 5.30 -1.34 -14.18
N ILE A 32 4.72 -1.06 -15.33
CA ILE A 32 5.04 -1.82 -16.55
C ILE A 32 6.50 -1.68 -16.94
N SER A 33 7.15 -0.59 -16.54
CA SER A 33 8.55 -0.40 -16.88
C SER A 33 9.48 -1.24 -16.00
N ASP A 34 9.01 -1.67 -14.83
CA ASP A 34 9.84 -2.42 -13.90
C ASP A 34 9.69 -3.91 -14.00
N TYR A 35 8.62 -4.38 -14.64
CA TYR A 35 8.27 -5.80 -14.65
C TYR A 35 7.89 -6.22 -16.04
N SER A 36 8.07 -7.48 -16.37
CA SER A 36 7.59 -7.99 -17.64
C SER A 36 6.07 -7.99 -17.64
N LYS A 37 5.49 -7.91 -18.85
CA LYS A 37 4.05 -7.94 -18.96
C LYS A 37 3.48 -9.25 -18.42
N GLU A 38 4.20 -10.35 -18.64
CA GLU A 38 3.75 -11.65 -18.16
C GLU A 38 3.68 -11.70 -16.64
N ASP A 39 4.68 -11.12 -15.96
CA ASP A 39 4.69 -11.09 -14.51
C ASP A 39 3.55 -10.24 -13.98
N LEU A 40 3.28 -9.11 -14.63
CA LEU A 40 2.18 -8.24 -14.20
C LEU A 40 0.83 -8.94 -14.38
N VAL A 41 0.65 -9.68 -15.47
CA VAL A 41 -0.59 -10.41 -15.69
C VAL A 41 -0.79 -11.44 -14.59
N LYS A 42 0.26 -12.18 -14.24
CA LYS A 42 0.18 -13.16 -13.18
C LYS A 42 -0.18 -12.51 -11.84
N ASP A 43 0.48 -11.40 -11.51
CA ASP A 43 0.19 -10.73 -10.26
C ASP A 43 -1.24 -10.20 -10.25
N ALA A 44 -1.68 -9.65 -11.37
CA ALA A 44 -3.03 -9.11 -11.46
C ALA A 44 -4.10 -10.18 -11.29
N GLU A 45 -3.81 -11.40 -11.74
CA GLU A 45 -4.77 -12.49 -11.59
C GLU A 45 -5.04 -12.82 -10.13
N ASN A 46 -4.10 -12.50 -9.25
CA ASN A 46 -4.28 -12.75 -7.83
C ASN A 46 -5.05 -11.63 -7.14
N ILE A 47 -5.27 -10.51 -7.82
CA ILE A 47 -6.04 -9.40 -7.26
C ILE A 47 -7.47 -9.55 -7.74
N THR A 48 -8.31 -10.07 -6.87
CA THR A 48 -9.71 -10.35 -7.18
C THR A 48 -10.58 -9.77 -6.09
N VAL A 49 -11.89 -9.73 -6.33
CA VAL A 49 -12.84 -9.27 -5.31
C VAL A 49 -12.65 -10.08 -4.04
N SER A 50 -12.53 -11.40 -4.17
CA SER A 50 -12.33 -12.26 -2.99
C SER A 50 -11.05 -11.93 -2.25
N SER A 51 -9.95 -11.67 -2.96
CA SER A 51 -8.68 -11.41 -2.31
C SER A 51 -8.70 -10.07 -1.59
N ILE A 52 -9.42 -9.09 -2.12
CA ILE A 52 -9.54 -7.78 -1.47
C ILE A 52 -10.38 -7.92 -0.20
N ILE A 53 -11.50 -8.62 -0.28
CA ILE A 53 -12.35 -8.83 0.89
C ILE A 53 -11.58 -9.59 1.97
N GLU A 54 -10.82 -10.59 1.57
CA GLU A 54 -10.02 -11.37 2.52
C GLU A 54 -8.98 -10.47 3.19
N ARG A 55 -8.26 -9.65 2.42
CA ARG A 55 -7.27 -8.75 2.99
C ARG A 55 -7.91 -7.78 3.97
N ALA A 56 -9.07 -7.26 3.64
CA ALA A 56 -9.76 -6.31 4.49
C ALA A 56 -10.25 -6.94 5.78
N SER A 57 -10.42 -8.27 5.80
CA SER A 57 -10.98 -8.93 6.97
C SER A 57 -10.03 -8.95 8.15
N TRP A 58 -8.71 -8.79 7.92
CA TRP A 58 -7.74 -8.84 9.01
C TRP A 58 -6.82 -7.61 9.06
N THR A 59 -7.09 -6.61 8.25
CA THR A 59 -6.32 -5.36 8.26
C THR A 59 -7.28 -4.20 8.51
N HIS A 60 -6.70 -3.03 8.75
CA HIS A 60 -7.47 -1.79 8.64
C HIS A 60 -7.22 -1.29 7.22
N PHE A 61 -8.23 -1.44 6.38
CA PHE A 61 -8.13 -1.18 4.94
C PHE A 61 -8.83 0.13 4.67
N TYR A 62 -8.07 1.12 4.16
CA TYR A 62 -8.60 2.45 3.92
C TYR A 62 -8.83 2.71 2.45
N VAL A 63 -9.89 3.43 2.15
CA VAL A 63 -10.30 3.78 0.80
C VAL A 63 -10.32 5.29 0.70
N PHE A 64 -9.69 5.82 -0.33
CA PHE A 64 -9.58 7.26 -0.53
C PHE A 64 -10.40 7.65 -1.74
N ARG A 65 -11.40 8.53 -1.54
CA ARG A 65 -12.32 8.92 -2.60
C ARG A 65 -12.18 10.38 -2.94
N ASP A 66 -12.23 10.68 -4.22
CA ASP A 66 -12.42 12.03 -4.71
C ASP A 66 -13.86 12.04 -5.20
N GLU A 67 -14.75 12.63 -4.43
CA GLU A 67 -16.19 12.57 -4.65
C GLU A 67 -16.65 11.12 -4.71
N GLU A 68 -17.17 10.67 -5.85
CA GLU A 68 -17.68 9.32 -5.94
C GLU A 68 -16.66 8.29 -6.36
N ILE A 69 -15.46 8.71 -6.69
CA ILE A 69 -14.48 7.81 -7.29
C ILE A 69 -13.43 7.40 -6.28
N ILE A 70 -13.17 6.10 -6.20
CA ILE A 70 -12.06 5.61 -5.38
C ILE A 70 -10.77 5.86 -6.16
N ILE A 71 -9.89 6.68 -5.57
CA ILE A 71 -8.66 7.07 -6.26
C ILE A 71 -7.43 6.44 -5.66
N ALA A 72 -7.54 5.84 -4.48
CA ALA A 72 -6.37 5.22 -3.85
C ALA A 72 -6.81 4.28 -2.74
N THR A 73 -5.90 3.38 -2.36
CA THR A 73 -6.10 2.48 -1.24
C THR A 73 -4.82 2.38 -0.41
N GLY A 74 -4.96 1.91 0.81
CA GLY A 74 -3.83 1.56 1.66
C GLY A 74 -4.34 0.80 2.87
N ALA A 75 -3.60 -0.19 3.31
CA ALA A 75 -4.01 -1.01 4.44
C ALA A 75 -2.84 -1.24 5.38
N ILE A 76 -3.14 -1.53 6.62
CA ILE A 76 -2.14 -1.86 7.62
C ILE A 76 -2.69 -2.98 8.48
N GLY A 77 -1.86 -3.93 8.83
CA GLY A 77 -2.26 -5.04 9.68
C GLY A 77 -1.05 -5.70 10.29
N PRO A 78 -1.27 -6.80 11.03
CA PRO A 78 -0.15 -7.49 11.67
C PRO A 78 0.81 -8.07 10.64
N TYR A 79 2.10 -7.99 10.94
CA TYR A 79 3.09 -8.66 10.13
C TYR A 79 3.12 -10.12 10.60
N TRP A 80 2.63 -11.02 9.74
CA TRP A 80 2.56 -12.47 10.05
C TRP A 80 2.01 -12.73 11.46
N ASP A 81 0.87 -12.10 11.76
CA ASP A 81 0.17 -12.27 13.04
C ASP A 81 0.96 -11.81 14.27
N SER A 82 2.02 -11.02 14.06
CA SER A 82 2.81 -10.53 15.18
C SER A 82 2.00 -9.55 16.02
N PRO A 83 2.09 -9.64 17.35
CA PRO A 83 1.42 -8.65 18.21
C PRO A 83 2.17 -7.34 18.30
N THR A 84 3.44 -7.29 17.86
CA THR A 84 4.27 -6.10 18.02
C THR A 84 4.83 -5.56 16.72
N GLU A 85 4.56 -6.20 15.59
CA GLU A 85 5.02 -5.71 14.30
C GLU A 85 3.85 -5.63 13.34
N SER A 86 3.90 -4.67 12.45
CA SER A 86 2.83 -4.46 11.47
C SER A 86 3.41 -4.28 10.08
N SER A 87 2.57 -4.38 9.09
CA SER A 87 2.97 -4.23 7.70
C SER A 87 1.95 -3.40 6.96
N PHE A 88 2.42 -2.61 6.00
CA PHE A 88 1.54 -1.92 5.06
C PHE A 88 1.24 -2.87 3.92
N PHE A 89 0.04 -2.75 3.38
CA PHE A 89 -0.42 -3.59 2.29
C PHE A 89 -1.24 -2.75 1.31
N THR A 90 -1.27 -3.17 0.08
CA THR A 90 -2.26 -2.71 -0.91
C THR A 90 -2.28 -1.19 -1.04
N ILE A 91 -1.10 -0.60 -1.17
CA ILE A 91 -0.97 0.84 -1.38
C ILE A 91 -0.93 1.10 -2.88
N PHE A 92 -2.00 1.66 -3.41
CA PHE A 92 -2.14 1.94 -4.83
C PHE A 92 -2.82 3.28 -5.03
N VAL A 93 -2.42 3.99 -6.09
CA VAL A 93 -2.98 5.29 -6.46
C VAL A 93 -3.32 5.24 -7.94
N LEU A 94 -4.51 5.72 -8.31
CA LEU A 94 -4.85 5.83 -9.72
C LEU A 94 -3.79 6.65 -10.46
N PRO A 95 -3.42 6.25 -11.67
CA PRO A 95 -2.36 6.96 -12.39
C PRO A 95 -2.59 8.47 -12.50
N GLU A 96 -3.85 8.89 -12.71
CA GLU A 96 -4.16 10.32 -12.86
C GLU A 96 -3.92 11.11 -11.59
N TYR A 97 -3.85 10.45 -10.45
CA TYR A 97 -3.66 11.12 -9.16
C TYR A 97 -2.24 10.99 -8.62
N GLN A 98 -1.35 10.38 -9.39
CA GLN A 98 0.02 10.25 -8.95
C GLN A 98 0.75 11.59 -9.07
N GLY A 99 1.76 11.78 -8.24
CA GLY A 99 2.50 13.02 -8.25
C GLY A 99 1.75 14.20 -7.65
N LYS A 100 0.66 13.93 -6.95
CA LYS A 100 -0.19 15.00 -6.43
C LYS A 100 -0.33 14.96 -4.90
N GLY A 101 0.51 14.19 -4.22
CA GLY A 101 0.48 14.14 -2.77
C GLY A 101 -0.45 13.10 -2.18
N VAL A 102 -1.11 12.29 -3.00
CA VAL A 102 -2.02 11.26 -2.48
C VAL A 102 -1.24 10.19 -1.73
N GLY A 103 -0.06 9.82 -2.22
CA GLY A 103 0.77 8.85 -1.53
C GLY A 103 1.12 9.29 -0.11
N LYS A 104 1.46 10.59 0.05
CA LYS A 104 1.74 11.11 1.37
C LYS A 104 0.51 11.03 2.27
N LEU A 105 -0.66 11.29 1.71
CA LEU A 105 -1.90 11.19 2.48
C LEU A 105 -2.12 9.75 2.95
N ILE A 106 -1.85 8.78 2.08
CA ILE A 106 -1.97 7.37 2.47
C ILE A 106 -1.03 7.06 3.63
N ILE A 107 0.24 7.42 3.50
CA ILE A 107 1.22 7.11 4.54
C ILE A 107 0.81 7.78 5.86
N ASN A 108 0.39 9.04 5.81
CA ASN A 108 -0.03 9.73 7.02
C ASN A 108 -1.24 9.03 7.66
N THR A 109 -2.17 8.54 6.85
CA THR A 109 -3.33 7.84 7.36
C THR A 109 -2.92 6.54 8.05
N LEU A 110 -2.05 5.77 7.40
CA LEU A 110 -1.63 4.49 7.96
C LEU A 110 -0.77 4.70 9.21
N GLU A 111 0.05 5.75 9.24
CA GLU A 111 0.88 5.99 10.41
C GLU A 111 0.10 6.56 11.58
N ASP A 112 -1.15 6.94 11.34
CA ASP A 112 -2.02 7.37 12.42
C ASP A 112 -2.90 6.24 12.93
N ASP A 113 -2.82 5.07 12.33
CA ASP A 113 -3.64 3.91 12.68
C ASP A 113 -3.07 3.20 13.90
N GLU A 114 -3.95 2.52 14.62
CA GLU A 114 -3.55 1.80 15.83
C GLU A 114 -2.51 0.73 15.56
N PHE A 115 -2.59 0.06 14.41
CA PHE A 115 -1.57 -0.95 14.09
C PHE A 115 -0.18 -0.34 13.94
N TYR A 116 -0.10 0.93 13.51
CA TYR A 116 1.18 1.60 13.46
C TYR A 116 1.64 1.98 14.86
N LYS A 117 0.73 2.53 15.64
CA LYS A 117 1.07 3.06 16.97
C LYS A 117 1.48 1.97 17.94
N ARG A 118 0.94 0.78 17.78
CA ARG A 118 1.30 -0.34 18.67
C ARG A 118 2.59 -1.03 18.23
N ALA A 119 3.14 -0.69 17.07
CA ALA A 119 4.20 -1.49 16.47
C ALA A 119 5.59 -1.04 16.88
N SER A 120 6.49 -1.98 17.04
CA SER A 120 7.91 -1.69 17.20
C SER A 120 8.60 -1.64 15.83
N ARG A 121 7.98 -2.18 14.79
CA ARG A 121 8.56 -2.21 13.46
C ARG A 121 7.43 -2.29 12.42
N ILE A 122 7.64 -1.58 11.33
CA ILE A 122 6.72 -1.63 10.19
C ILE A 122 7.45 -2.19 9.00
N GLU A 123 6.85 -3.14 8.31
CA GLU A 123 7.42 -3.68 7.08
C GLU A 123 6.62 -3.21 5.87
N ILE A 124 7.28 -2.97 4.75
CA ILE A 124 6.63 -2.65 3.49
C ILE A 124 7.22 -3.50 2.39
N PRO A 125 6.41 -4.34 1.71
CA PRO A 125 6.87 -5.01 0.49
C PRO A 125 6.71 -4.03 -0.67
N ALA A 126 7.80 -3.32 -1.01
CA ALA A 126 7.75 -2.21 -1.95
C ALA A 126 8.08 -2.65 -3.36
N SER A 127 7.44 -2.02 -4.35
CA SER A 127 7.91 -2.15 -5.72
C SER A 127 9.19 -1.35 -5.86
N ILE A 128 9.99 -1.69 -6.87
CA ILE A 128 11.27 -1.00 -7.08
C ILE A 128 11.04 0.49 -7.26
N THR A 129 10.03 0.88 -8.03
CA THR A 129 9.75 2.28 -8.31
C THR A 129 9.38 3.05 -7.05
N ALA A 130 8.78 2.39 -6.08
CA ALA A 130 8.29 3.05 -4.88
C ALA A 130 9.35 3.24 -3.80
N VAL A 131 10.52 2.63 -3.95
CA VAL A 131 11.55 2.69 -2.92
C VAL A 131 11.91 4.12 -2.52
N PRO A 132 12.21 5.04 -3.47
CA PRO A 132 12.58 6.39 -3.06
C PRO A 132 11.46 7.11 -2.32
N PHE A 133 10.21 6.81 -2.69
CA PHE A 133 9.06 7.42 -2.02
C PHE A 133 9.03 6.99 -0.56
N TYR A 134 9.16 5.69 -0.29
CA TYR A 134 9.10 5.22 1.09
C TYR A 134 10.30 5.70 1.90
N GLN A 135 11.45 5.89 1.27
CA GLN A 135 12.62 6.40 1.96
C GLN A 135 12.37 7.79 2.52
N LYS A 136 11.54 8.58 1.85
CA LYS A 136 11.22 9.93 2.35
C LYS A 136 10.47 9.89 3.67
N PHE A 137 9.84 8.78 3.99
CA PHE A 137 9.08 8.65 5.23
C PHE A 137 9.84 7.86 6.30
N GLY A 138 11.13 7.61 6.06
CA GLY A 138 11.97 6.96 7.06
C GLY A 138 12.07 5.46 6.94
N TYR A 139 11.58 4.89 5.83
CA TYR A 139 11.70 3.46 5.62
C TYR A 139 13.01 3.18 4.88
N ASN A 140 13.68 2.11 5.26
CA ASN A 140 14.95 1.73 4.66
C ASN A 140 14.93 0.25 4.33
N PHE A 141 15.98 -0.22 3.68
CA PHE A 141 16.04 -1.61 3.24
C PHE A 141 16.11 -2.55 4.44
N LYS A 142 15.26 -3.56 4.45
CA LYS A 142 15.28 -4.56 5.51
C LYS A 142 16.60 -5.31 5.45
N ASP A 143 17.29 -5.37 6.58
CA ASP A 143 18.60 -6.01 6.70
C ASP A 143 19.61 -5.49 5.69
N GLY A 144 19.43 -4.27 5.21
CA GLY A 144 20.35 -3.65 4.26
C GLY A 144 20.25 -4.20 2.84
N VAL A 145 19.27 -5.05 2.55
CA VAL A 145 19.17 -5.69 1.25
C VAL A 145 18.40 -4.81 0.29
N SER A 146 19.10 -4.25 -0.70
CA SER A 146 18.49 -3.32 -1.65
C SER A 146 18.05 -3.97 -2.95
N ILE A 147 18.38 -5.24 -3.13
CA ILE A 147 18.08 -5.94 -4.38
C ILE A 147 16.70 -6.58 -4.28
N ALA A 148 15.89 -6.41 -5.33
CA ALA A 148 14.55 -6.98 -5.36
C ALA A 148 14.63 -8.51 -5.38
N ASP A 149 13.63 -9.16 -4.80
CA ASP A 149 13.53 -10.61 -4.82
C ASP A 149 13.01 -11.08 -6.17
N GLU A 150 12.72 -12.38 -6.28
CA GLU A 150 12.28 -12.96 -7.54
C GLU A 150 10.96 -12.39 -8.02
N GLU A 151 10.17 -11.86 -7.09
CA GLU A 151 8.89 -11.27 -7.44
C GLU A 151 8.98 -9.78 -7.68
N GLY A 152 10.20 -9.23 -7.68
CA GLY A 152 10.37 -7.80 -7.91
C GLY A 152 10.09 -6.94 -6.70
N ILE A 153 10.12 -7.53 -5.50
CA ILE A 153 9.79 -6.82 -4.28
C ILE A 153 11.05 -6.49 -3.50
N VAL A 154 11.15 -5.25 -3.07
CA VAL A 154 12.21 -4.79 -2.17
C VAL A 154 11.57 -4.67 -0.79
N ARG A 155 12.08 -5.43 0.18
CA ARG A 155 11.54 -5.38 1.53
C ARG A 155 12.10 -4.17 2.24
N MET A 156 11.22 -3.34 2.76
CA MET A 156 11.61 -2.13 3.47
C MET A 156 11.03 -2.16 4.87
N GLU A 157 11.63 -1.43 5.79
CA GLU A 157 11.18 -1.43 7.17
C GLU A 157 11.46 -0.10 7.82
N LYS A 158 10.70 0.19 8.86
CA LYS A 158 10.99 1.30 9.77
C LYS A 158 10.90 0.75 11.17
N LYS A 159 11.99 0.90 11.94
CA LYS A 159 11.98 0.50 13.34
C LYS A 159 11.53 1.69 14.14
N LEU A 160 10.47 1.51 14.92
CA LEU A 160 9.91 2.59 15.69
C LEU A 160 10.59 2.63 17.05
N CYS A 161 10.87 3.84 17.47
CA CYS A 161 11.60 4.00 18.69
C CYS A 161 10.80 3.50 19.86
N ASP A 162 11.42 2.65 20.66
CA ASP A 162 10.76 2.17 21.81
C ASP A 162 11.23 3.04 22.92
N LEU A 163 10.42 3.93 23.34
CA LEU A 163 10.82 4.93 24.26
C LEU A 163 10.79 4.51 25.68
N ASN A 164 10.86 3.33 25.91
CA ASN A 164 10.93 3.00 27.27
C ASN A 164 11.91 2.14 27.70
#